data_4891834d5333cdfc2ef016a977a86a55
#
_entry.id   4891834d5333cdfc2ef016a977a86a55
#
_cell.length_a   1.000
_cell.length_b   1.000
_cell.length_c   1.000
_cell.angle_alpha   90.00
_cell.angle_beta   90.00
_cell.angle_gamma   90.00
#
_symmetry.space_group_name_H-M   'P 1'
#
loop_
_entity.id
_entity.type
_entity.pdbx_description
1 polymer ?
#
loop_
_entity_poly.entity_id
_entity_poly.type
_entity_poly.pdbx_seq_one_letter_code
_entity_poly.pdbx_strand_id
1 'polypeptide(L)'
;MLPSIAALLPWRVSFAIYKLLAKLPSLYKSSNEASLPWVKQSFPQLDEKLWCYQRRLTTLVDHADWMLSLTRSDHWIQKHVKARGQWPDGHAPQLICTFHWGAGMWTLPAMHNAGLRVNALAASLDPQHFVGRPILHWYAKSRTAQVVKALGRPTIDVSASMRPVLKAIQRQESLLGVIDVPSDNFESSMQIDLLGHKAHVPLGLLRLAVQKQLPVTLFMAGLNLETGQRQWMIHNLGIFKDLQVLTSTAFLYLEQGITATPSAWHLWSEMPRFIHKQQD
;
A
#
# COMPACT_ATOMS: atom_id res chain seq x y z
N MET A 1 -7.28 -11.14 16.18
CA MET A 1 -8.65 -11.57 16.51
C MET A 1 -9.72 -10.50 16.28
N LEU A 2 -9.54 -9.22 16.72
CA LEU A 2 -10.56 -8.16 16.49
C LEU A 2 -10.98 -7.99 15.01
N PRO A 3 -10.08 -8.06 14.01
CA PRO A 3 -10.46 -7.96 12.59
C PRO A 3 -11.41 -9.07 12.11
N SER A 4 -11.41 -10.25 12.76
CA SER A 4 -12.28 -11.38 12.39
C SER A 4 -13.77 -11.14 12.60
N ILE A 5 -14.14 -10.12 13.37
CA ILE A 5 -15.54 -9.69 13.55
C ILE A 5 -16.21 -9.43 12.20
N ALA A 6 -15.47 -8.86 11.23
CA ALA A 6 -15.97 -8.57 9.89
C ALA A 6 -16.37 -9.84 9.11
N ALA A 7 -15.77 -10.98 9.40
CA ALA A 7 -16.13 -12.25 8.77
C ALA A 7 -17.48 -12.80 9.26
N LEU A 8 -17.87 -12.44 10.48
CA LEU A 8 -19.04 -13.00 11.19
C LEU A 8 -20.27 -12.11 11.09
N LEU A 9 -20.10 -10.79 11.02
CA LEU A 9 -21.18 -9.82 11.08
C LEU A 9 -21.34 -9.06 9.75
N PRO A 10 -22.54 -8.46 9.50
CA PRO A 10 -22.71 -7.52 8.40
C PRO A 10 -21.74 -6.34 8.52
N TRP A 11 -21.23 -5.85 7.37
CA TRP A 11 -20.18 -4.82 7.36
C TRP A 11 -20.55 -3.56 8.18
N ARG A 12 -21.80 -3.10 8.07
CA ARG A 12 -22.24 -1.90 8.81
C ARG A 12 -22.11 -2.09 10.33
N VAL A 13 -22.42 -3.28 10.84
CA VAL A 13 -22.30 -3.62 12.27
C VAL A 13 -20.83 -3.72 12.66
N SER A 14 -20.03 -4.44 11.87
CA SER A 14 -18.58 -4.58 12.09
C SER A 14 -17.89 -3.22 12.12
N PHE A 15 -18.24 -2.34 11.19
CA PHE A 15 -17.66 -1.00 11.11
C PHE A 15 -18.07 -0.12 12.31
N ALA A 16 -19.32 -0.22 12.79
CA ALA A 16 -19.75 0.46 14.01
C ALA A 16 -18.94 -0.01 15.24
N ILE A 17 -18.70 -1.32 15.35
CA ILE A 17 -17.86 -1.90 16.40
C ILE A 17 -16.41 -1.37 16.27
N TYR A 18 -15.85 -1.32 15.05
CA TYR A 18 -14.49 -0.77 14.84
C TYR A 18 -14.39 0.70 15.22
N LYS A 19 -15.43 1.51 14.97
CA LYS A 19 -15.49 2.89 15.44
C LYS A 19 -15.45 2.99 16.97
N LEU A 20 -16.08 2.08 17.67
CA LEU A 20 -16.02 2.01 19.15
C LEU A 20 -14.63 1.56 19.61
N LEU A 21 -14.08 0.50 19.01
CA LEU A 21 -12.75 -0.01 19.35
C LEU A 21 -11.65 1.02 19.06
N ALA A 22 -11.76 1.79 18.00
CA ALA A 22 -10.80 2.83 17.65
C ALA A 22 -10.72 3.97 18.68
N LYS A 23 -11.71 4.10 19.58
CA LYS A 23 -11.67 5.02 20.72
C LYS A 23 -10.72 4.58 21.83
N LEU A 24 -10.33 3.27 21.87
CA LEU A 24 -9.46 2.73 22.90
C LEU A 24 -7.99 3.16 22.66
N PRO A 25 -7.38 3.96 23.55
CA PRO A 25 -6.03 4.47 23.36
C PRO A 25 -4.96 3.37 23.35
N SER A 26 -5.21 2.24 24.01
CA SER A 26 -4.29 1.10 24.08
C SER A 26 -4.13 0.35 22.76
N LEU A 27 -5.11 0.50 21.83
CA LEU A 27 -5.06 -0.18 20.55
C LEU A 27 -4.04 0.51 19.62
N TYR A 28 -3.07 -0.26 19.12
CA TYR A 28 -1.95 0.23 18.27
C TYR A 28 -1.14 1.37 18.91
N LYS A 29 -1.06 1.41 20.25
CA LYS A 29 -0.45 2.50 21.02
C LYS A 29 0.98 2.80 20.56
N SER A 30 1.85 1.79 20.53
CA SER A 30 3.26 1.96 20.16
C SER A 30 3.45 2.50 18.74
N SER A 31 2.63 2.03 17.78
CA SER A 31 2.68 2.52 16.40
C SER A 31 2.25 3.98 16.30
N ASN A 32 1.21 4.38 17.03
CA ASN A 32 0.74 5.76 17.05
C ASN A 32 1.75 6.70 17.72
N GLU A 33 2.34 6.28 18.87
CA GLU A 33 3.36 7.05 19.58
C GLU A 33 4.61 7.27 18.72
N ALA A 34 5.06 6.26 17.98
CA ALA A 34 6.20 6.38 17.08
C ALA A 34 5.91 7.28 15.86
N SER A 35 4.65 7.36 15.42
CA SER A 35 4.23 8.13 14.26
C SER A 35 3.94 9.60 14.57
N LEU A 36 3.41 9.89 15.76
CA LEU A 36 2.84 11.19 16.10
C LEU A 36 3.82 12.38 16.02
N PRO A 37 5.11 12.26 16.43
CA PRO A 37 6.07 13.35 16.29
C PRO A 37 6.22 13.82 14.83
N TRP A 38 6.29 12.90 13.89
CA TRP A 38 6.46 13.18 12.47
C TRP A 38 5.22 13.79 11.84
N VAL A 39 4.05 13.29 12.23
CA VAL A 39 2.76 13.86 11.81
C VAL A 39 2.63 15.30 12.29
N LYS A 40 2.98 15.58 13.54
CA LYS A 40 2.93 16.95 14.11
C LYS A 40 3.92 17.89 13.44
N GLN A 41 5.10 17.41 13.12
CA GLN A 41 6.09 18.21 12.40
C GLN A 41 5.59 18.62 11.01
N SER A 42 4.91 17.69 10.30
CA SER A 42 4.34 17.95 8.98
C SER A 42 3.01 18.74 9.04
N PHE A 43 2.23 18.57 10.10
CA PHE A 43 0.91 19.16 10.30
C PHE A 43 0.76 19.75 11.72
N PRO A 44 1.36 20.92 12.02
CA PRO A 44 1.38 21.46 13.40
C PRO A 44 -0.01 21.74 13.99
N GLN A 45 -1.03 21.99 13.16
CA GLN A 45 -2.40 22.28 13.58
C GLN A 45 -3.31 21.05 13.69
N LEU A 46 -2.74 19.84 13.50
CA LEU A 46 -3.53 18.62 13.50
C LEU A 46 -4.05 18.28 14.90
N ASP A 47 -5.34 17.90 15.00
CA ASP A 47 -5.89 17.31 16.23
C ASP A 47 -5.34 15.88 16.43
N GLU A 48 -4.44 15.75 17.41
CA GLU A 48 -3.77 14.49 17.73
C GLU A 48 -4.74 13.38 18.12
N LYS A 49 -5.78 13.70 18.91
CA LYS A 49 -6.76 12.72 19.37
C LYS A 49 -7.58 12.18 18.21
N LEU A 50 -8.02 13.08 17.33
CA LEU A 50 -8.75 12.73 16.12
C LEU A 50 -7.87 11.91 15.17
N TRP A 51 -6.63 12.32 14.94
CA TRP A 51 -5.70 11.59 14.09
C TRP A 51 -5.44 10.18 14.62
N CYS A 52 -5.14 10.04 15.91
CA CYS A 52 -4.93 8.73 16.54
C CYS A 52 -6.16 7.82 16.43
N TYR A 53 -7.36 8.38 16.59
CA TYR A 53 -8.61 7.65 16.37
C TYR A 53 -8.75 7.18 14.92
N GLN A 54 -8.58 8.07 13.96
CA GLN A 54 -8.67 7.76 12.53
C GLN A 54 -7.62 6.74 12.11
N ARG A 55 -6.40 6.86 12.63
CA ARG A 55 -5.31 5.91 12.38
C ARG A 55 -5.64 4.51 12.88
N ARG A 56 -6.14 4.38 14.10
CA ARG A 56 -6.59 3.09 14.64
C ARG A 56 -7.71 2.49 13.81
N LEU A 57 -8.69 3.30 13.41
CA LEU A 57 -9.80 2.85 12.59
C LEU A 57 -9.33 2.34 11.21
N THR A 58 -8.45 3.09 10.54
CA THR A 58 -7.86 2.69 9.26
C THR A 58 -7.12 1.35 9.39
N THR A 59 -6.29 1.19 10.42
CA THR A 59 -5.55 -0.05 10.66
C THR A 59 -6.46 -1.24 10.95
N LEU A 60 -7.52 -1.04 11.75
CA LEU A 60 -8.53 -2.07 12.00
C LEU A 60 -9.20 -2.54 10.71
N VAL A 61 -9.54 -1.60 9.82
CA VAL A 61 -10.18 -1.92 8.56
C VAL A 61 -9.22 -2.60 7.59
N ASP A 62 -7.96 -2.17 7.49
CA ASP A 62 -6.96 -2.86 6.65
C ASP A 62 -6.79 -4.33 7.09
N HIS A 63 -6.72 -4.58 8.40
CA HIS A 63 -6.66 -5.94 8.92
C HIS A 63 -7.97 -6.72 8.69
N ALA A 64 -9.13 -6.05 8.77
CA ALA A 64 -10.42 -6.67 8.47
C ALA A 64 -10.55 -7.04 7.00
N ASP A 65 -9.98 -6.25 6.10
CA ASP A 65 -10.01 -6.50 4.65
C ASP A 65 -9.27 -7.79 4.26
N TRP A 66 -8.22 -8.15 5.00
CA TRP A 66 -7.62 -9.45 4.86
C TRP A 66 -8.61 -10.58 5.19
N MET A 67 -9.36 -10.50 6.30
CA MET A 67 -10.37 -11.50 6.68
C MET A 67 -11.55 -11.52 5.70
N LEU A 68 -11.98 -10.36 5.24
CA LEU A 68 -13.05 -10.24 4.25
C LEU A 68 -12.64 -10.83 2.90
N SER A 69 -11.38 -10.69 2.49
CA SER A 69 -10.86 -11.31 1.26
C SER A 69 -10.89 -12.86 1.30
N LEU A 70 -10.88 -13.44 2.51
CA LEU A 70 -11.01 -14.89 2.72
C LEU A 70 -12.45 -15.38 2.68
N THR A 71 -13.42 -14.54 3.05
CA THR A 71 -14.77 -14.96 3.42
C THR A 71 -15.86 -14.35 2.54
N ARG A 72 -15.54 -13.35 1.72
CA ARG A 72 -16.52 -12.64 0.88
C ARG A 72 -16.23 -12.84 -0.60
N SER A 73 -17.30 -12.84 -1.42
CA SER A 73 -17.19 -12.88 -2.88
C SER A 73 -16.79 -11.52 -3.45
N ASP A 74 -16.24 -11.50 -4.66
CA ASP A 74 -15.89 -10.29 -5.40
C ASP A 74 -17.11 -9.37 -5.59
N HIS A 75 -18.29 -9.94 -5.85
CA HIS A 75 -19.52 -9.18 -5.97
C HIS A 75 -19.89 -8.45 -4.66
N TRP A 76 -19.67 -9.09 -3.51
CA TRP A 76 -19.86 -8.44 -2.21
C TRP A 76 -18.87 -7.30 -2.02
N ILE A 77 -17.60 -7.51 -2.37
CA ILE A 77 -16.54 -6.50 -2.30
C ILE A 77 -16.89 -5.28 -3.15
N GLN A 78 -17.30 -5.49 -4.42
CA GLN A 78 -17.67 -4.41 -5.36
C GLN A 78 -18.77 -3.50 -4.82
N LYS A 79 -19.74 -4.03 -4.08
CA LYS A 79 -20.80 -3.21 -3.44
C LYS A 79 -20.29 -2.25 -2.37
N HIS A 80 -19.10 -2.49 -1.82
CA HIS A 80 -18.53 -1.72 -0.72
C HIS A 80 -17.36 -0.83 -1.16
N VAL A 81 -17.18 -0.68 -2.48
CA VAL A 81 -16.11 0.12 -3.08
C VAL A 81 -16.70 1.18 -4.00
N LYS A 82 -16.11 2.38 -3.97
CA LYS A 82 -16.26 3.42 -5.01
C LYS A 82 -14.94 3.60 -5.71
N ALA A 83 -14.88 3.29 -7.00
CA ALA A 83 -13.71 3.55 -7.84
C ALA A 83 -13.83 4.91 -8.51
N ARG A 84 -12.72 5.65 -8.55
CA ARG A 84 -12.48 6.82 -9.41
C ARG A 84 -11.32 6.47 -10.33
N GLY A 85 -11.53 6.62 -11.64
CA GLY A 85 -10.64 6.12 -12.68
C GLY A 85 -10.97 4.69 -13.07
N GLN A 86 -10.24 4.18 -14.05
CA GLN A 86 -10.43 2.84 -14.60
C GLN A 86 -9.07 2.13 -14.69
N TRP A 87 -9.09 0.81 -14.50
CA TRP A 87 -7.92 0.00 -14.79
C TRP A 87 -7.61 0.10 -16.28
N PRO A 88 -6.33 0.18 -16.67
CA PRO A 88 -5.95 0.19 -18.07
C PRO A 88 -6.24 -1.15 -18.73
N ASP A 89 -6.24 -1.17 -20.06
CA ASP A 89 -6.41 -2.39 -20.84
C ASP A 89 -5.27 -3.38 -20.55
N GLY A 90 -5.61 -4.66 -20.38
CA GLY A 90 -4.67 -5.73 -20.02
C GLY A 90 -3.77 -6.24 -21.16
N HIS A 91 -3.75 -5.57 -22.32
CA HIS A 91 -3.08 -6.07 -23.53
C HIS A 91 -1.55 -5.89 -23.54
N ALA A 92 -1.02 -4.94 -22.78
CA ALA A 92 0.41 -4.66 -22.72
C ALA A 92 0.93 -4.71 -21.28
N PRO A 93 2.20 -5.08 -21.07
CA PRO A 93 2.82 -5.04 -19.76
C PRO A 93 2.92 -3.59 -19.27
N GLN A 94 2.67 -3.38 -17.99
CA GLN A 94 2.78 -2.08 -17.34
C GLN A 94 3.33 -2.20 -15.93
N LEU A 95 3.79 -1.09 -15.38
CA LEU A 95 4.08 -0.97 -13.96
C LEU A 95 2.86 -0.38 -13.25
N ILE A 96 2.28 -1.15 -12.35
CA ILE A 96 1.22 -0.70 -11.46
C ILE A 96 1.87 -0.38 -10.11
N CYS A 97 1.74 0.87 -9.66
CA CYS A 97 2.31 1.35 -8.42
C CYS A 97 1.24 1.63 -7.39
N THR A 98 1.58 1.40 -6.14
CA THR A 98 0.78 1.83 -4.99
C THR A 98 1.69 2.24 -3.84
N PHE A 99 1.07 2.65 -2.74
CA PHE A 99 1.72 3.04 -1.50
C PHE A 99 1.19 2.21 -0.33
N HIS A 100 1.88 2.24 0.80
CA HIS A 100 1.37 1.73 2.08
C HIS A 100 0.23 2.63 2.59
N TRP A 101 -0.91 2.52 1.94
CA TRP A 101 -2.03 3.45 2.06
C TRP A 101 -3.35 2.75 2.35
N GLY A 102 -4.06 3.20 3.38
CA GLY A 102 -5.45 2.85 3.63
C GLY A 102 -5.70 1.35 3.76
N ALA A 103 -6.53 0.79 2.88
CA ALA A 103 -6.94 -0.62 2.87
C ALA A 103 -6.96 -1.17 1.43
N GLY A 104 -5.81 -1.61 0.94
CA GLY A 104 -5.59 -1.92 -0.49
C GLY A 104 -5.93 -3.33 -0.94
N MET A 105 -6.25 -4.25 -0.03
CA MET A 105 -6.37 -5.67 -0.35
C MET A 105 -7.43 -5.99 -1.42
N TRP A 106 -8.51 -5.23 -1.49
CA TRP A 106 -9.62 -5.47 -2.43
C TRP A 106 -9.38 -4.94 -3.83
N THR A 107 -8.34 -4.14 -4.06
CA THR A 107 -7.96 -3.71 -5.41
C THR A 107 -7.41 -4.85 -6.26
N LEU A 108 -6.82 -5.86 -5.62
CA LEU A 108 -6.16 -6.98 -6.31
C LEU A 108 -7.14 -7.83 -7.13
N PRO A 109 -8.26 -8.35 -6.59
CA PRO A 109 -9.24 -9.05 -7.40
C PRO A 109 -9.87 -8.17 -8.48
N ALA A 110 -9.98 -6.85 -8.25
CA ALA A 110 -10.49 -5.95 -9.28
C ALA A 110 -9.56 -5.82 -10.48
N MET A 111 -8.23 -5.82 -10.28
CA MET A 111 -7.24 -5.88 -11.37
C MET A 111 -7.38 -7.19 -12.17
N HIS A 112 -7.49 -8.32 -11.47
CA HIS A 112 -7.68 -9.63 -12.10
C HIS A 112 -8.97 -9.67 -12.94
N ASN A 113 -10.08 -9.19 -12.38
CA ASN A 113 -11.38 -9.13 -13.04
C ASN A 113 -11.42 -8.13 -14.22
N ALA A 114 -10.54 -7.13 -14.22
CA ALA A 114 -10.32 -6.23 -15.36
C ALA A 114 -9.43 -6.87 -16.46
N GLY A 115 -9.05 -8.14 -16.34
CA GLY A 115 -8.25 -8.86 -17.33
C GLY A 115 -6.74 -8.58 -17.24
N LEU A 116 -6.27 -7.87 -16.23
CA LEU A 116 -4.86 -7.59 -16.04
C LEU A 116 -4.08 -8.84 -15.59
N ARG A 117 -2.98 -9.12 -16.26
CA ARG A 117 -2.05 -10.22 -15.90
C ARG A 117 -0.95 -9.68 -15.00
N VAL A 118 -1.23 -9.56 -13.70
CA VAL A 118 -0.37 -8.85 -12.73
C VAL A 118 0.40 -9.80 -11.83
N ASN A 119 1.72 -9.60 -11.72
CA ASN A 119 2.57 -10.25 -10.71
C ASN A 119 2.92 -9.21 -9.65
N ALA A 120 2.55 -9.46 -8.41
CA ALA A 120 2.96 -8.61 -7.30
C ALA A 120 4.43 -8.86 -6.96
N LEU A 121 5.17 -7.79 -6.74
CA LEU A 121 6.55 -7.84 -6.28
C LEU A 121 6.57 -7.86 -4.76
N ALA A 122 7.35 -8.74 -4.18
CA ALA A 122 7.46 -8.92 -2.74
C ALA A 122 8.94 -9.05 -2.33
N ALA A 123 9.26 -8.59 -1.13
CA ALA A 123 10.50 -8.97 -0.47
C ALA A 123 10.41 -10.41 0.06
N SER A 124 11.55 -11.05 0.27
CA SER A 124 11.62 -12.38 0.86
C SER A 124 10.96 -12.40 2.25
N LEU A 125 10.15 -13.44 2.49
CA LEU A 125 9.61 -13.76 3.82
C LEU A 125 10.54 -14.70 4.58
N ASP A 126 11.84 -14.39 4.59
CA ASP A 126 12.84 -15.17 5.33
C ASP A 126 12.45 -15.24 6.81
N PRO A 127 12.33 -16.45 7.40
CA PRO A 127 12.04 -16.60 8.82
C PRO A 127 13.00 -15.85 9.75
N GLN A 128 14.24 -15.61 9.33
CA GLN A 128 15.22 -14.88 10.11
C GLN A 128 14.81 -13.42 10.41
N HIS A 129 14.08 -12.77 9.49
CA HIS A 129 13.53 -11.43 9.70
C HIS A 129 12.40 -11.38 10.73
N PHE A 130 11.89 -12.56 11.12
CA PHE A 130 10.73 -12.70 12.02
C PHE A 130 11.09 -13.41 13.33
N VAL A 131 12.37 -13.53 13.67
CA VAL A 131 12.82 -14.16 14.93
C VAL A 131 12.11 -13.50 16.12
N GLY A 132 11.50 -14.31 16.99
CA GLY A 132 10.69 -13.84 18.12
C GLY A 132 9.29 -13.32 17.77
N ARG A 133 8.89 -13.33 16.47
CA ARG A 133 7.61 -12.80 15.99
C ARG A 133 6.83 -13.82 15.11
N PRO A 134 6.54 -15.04 15.61
CA PRO A 134 5.95 -16.10 14.79
C PRO A 134 4.55 -15.76 14.27
N ILE A 135 3.75 -15.03 15.04
CA ILE A 135 2.41 -14.57 14.62
C ILE A 135 2.51 -13.58 13.46
N LEU A 136 3.49 -12.66 13.50
CA LEU A 136 3.71 -11.71 12.42
C LEU A 136 4.17 -12.43 11.14
N HIS A 137 5.06 -13.43 11.25
CA HIS A 137 5.50 -14.24 10.12
C HIS A 137 4.33 -15.02 9.49
N TRP A 138 3.51 -15.67 10.32
CA TRP A 138 2.30 -16.36 9.86
C TRP A 138 1.34 -15.39 9.14
N TYR A 139 1.11 -14.21 9.71
CA TYR A 139 0.26 -13.18 9.10
C TYR A 139 0.81 -12.70 7.76
N ALA A 140 2.11 -12.42 7.66
CA ALA A 140 2.76 -12.01 6.42
C ALA A 140 2.62 -13.08 5.33
N LYS A 141 2.89 -14.35 5.66
CA LYS A 141 2.70 -15.49 4.74
C LYS A 141 1.24 -15.60 4.26
N SER A 142 0.30 -15.52 5.19
CA SER A 142 -1.12 -15.61 4.87
C SER A 142 -1.57 -14.45 3.99
N ARG A 143 -1.10 -13.23 4.26
CA ARG A 143 -1.39 -12.06 3.42
C ARG A 143 -0.82 -12.22 2.01
N THR A 144 0.41 -12.69 1.88
CA THR A 144 1.04 -12.97 0.57
C THR A 144 0.27 -14.06 -0.19
N ALA A 145 -0.16 -15.12 0.47
CA ALA A 145 -0.97 -16.16 -0.15
C ALA A 145 -2.32 -15.60 -0.69
N GLN A 146 -2.93 -14.64 0.01
CA GLN A 146 -4.12 -13.96 -0.49
C GLN A 146 -3.82 -13.06 -1.70
N VAL A 147 -2.67 -12.41 -1.75
CA VAL A 147 -2.24 -11.64 -2.93
C VAL A 147 -2.14 -12.57 -4.15
N VAL A 148 -1.49 -13.72 -4.00
CA VAL A 148 -1.39 -14.75 -5.05
C VAL A 148 -2.77 -15.21 -5.51
N LYS A 149 -3.67 -15.53 -4.57
CA LYS A 149 -5.05 -15.95 -4.88
C LYS A 149 -5.82 -14.85 -5.62
N ALA A 150 -5.75 -13.62 -5.16
CA ALA A 150 -6.49 -12.49 -5.69
C ALA A 150 -6.06 -12.09 -7.11
N LEU A 151 -4.75 -12.17 -7.40
CA LEU A 151 -4.19 -11.88 -8.72
C LEU A 151 -4.18 -13.10 -9.65
N GLY A 152 -4.41 -14.32 -9.12
CA GLY A 152 -4.30 -15.56 -9.88
C GLY A 152 -2.88 -15.88 -10.37
N ARG A 153 -1.85 -15.26 -9.77
CA ARG A 153 -0.44 -15.35 -10.17
C ARG A 153 0.49 -15.33 -8.97
N PRO A 154 1.66 -16.01 -9.07
CA PRO A 154 2.65 -15.97 -8.00
C PRO A 154 3.22 -14.56 -7.81
N THR A 155 3.63 -14.25 -6.59
CA THR A 155 4.47 -13.10 -6.30
C THR A 155 5.88 -13.35 -6.84
N ILE A 156 6.55 -12.27 -7.25
CA ILE A 156 7.96 -12.31 -7.67
C ILE A 156 8.80 -11.76 -6.52
N ASP A 157 9.70 -12.58 -6.01
CA ASP A 157 10.71 -12.14 -5.04
C ASP A 157 11.79 -11.33 -5.78
N VAL A 158 11.96 -10.08 -5.36
CA VAL A 158 12.93 -9.14 -5.95
C VAL A 158 14.22 -9.00 -5.13
N SER A 159 14.32 -9.69 -3.99
CA SER A 159 15.47 -9.59 -3.09
C SER A 159 16.75 -10.22 -3.66
N ALA A 160 16.61 -11.27 -4.45
CA ALA A 160 17.74 -12.04 -4.97
C ALA A 160 18.10 -11.68 -6.42
N SER A 161 17.12 -11.36 -7.28
CA SER A 161 17.37 -11.11 -8.69
C SER A 161 16.20 -10.44 -9.40
N MET A 162 16.52 -9.54 -10.34
CA MET A 162 15.54 -8.93 -11.26
C MET A 162 15.20 -9.80 -12.49
N ARG A 163 15.87 -10.95 -12.69
CA ARG A 163 15.59 -11.83 -13.84
C ARG A 163 14.14 -12.29 -13.94
N PRO A 164 13.47 -12.72 -12.87
CA PRO A 164 12.05 -13.09 -12.93
C PRO A 164 11.14 -11.94 -13.34
N VAL A 165 11.45 -10.71 -12.92
CA VAL A 165 10.74 -9.48 -13.31
C VAL A 165 10.84 -9.25 -14.82
N LEU A 166 12.06 -9.34 -15.40
CA LEU A 166 12.29 -9.19 -16.84
C LEU A 166 11.55 -10.28 -17.64
N LYS A 167 11.56 -11.52 -17.16
CA LYS A 167 10.80 -12.62 -17.78
C LYS A 167 9.28 -12.37 -17.75
N ALA A 168 8.75 -11.78 -16.70
CA ALA A 168 7.32 -11.43 -16.63
C ALA A 168 6.96 -10.38 -17.69
N ILE A 169 7.77 -9.33 -17.85
CA ILE A 169 7.59 -8.31 -18.91
C ILE A 169 7.63 -8.96 -20.31
N GLN A 170 8.60 -9.86 -20.58
CA GLN A 170 8.68 -10.58 -21.85
C GLN A 170 7.44 -11.43 -22.14
N ARG A 171 6.77 -11.95 -21.12
CA ARG A 171 5.50 -12.69 -21.23
C ARG A 171 4.26 -11.79 -21.29
N GLN A 172 4.45 -10.48 -21.49
CA GLN A 172 3.37 -9.48 -21.51
C GLN A 172 2.58 -9.45 -20.21
N GLU A 173 3.28 -9.58 -19.07
CA GLU A 173 2.70 -9.54 -17.74
C GLU A 173 3.05 -8.22 -17.07
N SER A 174 2.07 -7.64 -16.37
CA SER A 174 2.24 -6.42 -15.59
C SER A 174 2.87 -6.70 -14.23
N LEU A 175 3.48 -5.68 -13.66
CA LEU A 175 4.12 -5.72 -12.36
C LEU A 175 3.34 -4.84 -11.39
N LEU A 176 3.13 -5.32 -10.16
CA LEU A 176 2.58 -4.51 -9.07
C LEU A 176 3.65 -4.30 -8.01
N GLY A 177 3.97 -3.05 -7.72
CA GLY A 177 4.93 -2.69 -6.68
C GLY A 177 4.43 -1.61 -5.74
N VAL A 178 4.81 -1.73 -4.48
CA VAL A 178 4.68 -0.66 -3.48
C VAL A 178 5.95 0.17 -3.54
N ILE A 179 5.85 1.48 -3.79
CA ILE A 179 7.01 2.34 -4.10
C ILE A 179 7.45 3.26 -2.97
N ASP A 180 6.68 3.38 -1.90
CA ASP A 180 6.99 4.17 -0.71
C ASP A 180 7.66 3.34 0.40
N VAL A 181 8.68 2.59 0.05
CA VAL A 181 9.50 1.86 1.04
C VAL A 181 10.74 2.68 1.39
N PRO A 182 11.26 2.62 2.63
CA PRO A 182 12.51 3.28 3.00
C PRO A 182 13.67 2.81 2.11
N SER A 183 14.56 3.73 1.74
CA SER A 183 15.64 3.47 0.78
C SER A 183 16.92 2.91 1.38
N ASP A 184 16.99 2.75 2.70
CA ASP A 184 18.15 2.24 3.44
C ASP A 184 18.62 0.83 3.01
N ASN A 185 17.72 0.06 2.37
CA ASN A 185 18.02 -1.28 1.85
C ASN A 185 18.27 -1.29 0.33
N PHE A 186 18.44 -0.12 -0.32
CA PHE A 186 18.57 -0.04 -1.78
C PHE A 186 19.79 0.76 -2.18
N GLU A 187 20.64 0.20 -3.08
CA GLU A 187 21.82 0.86 -3.63
C GLU A 187 21.51 2.15 -4.39
N SER A 188 20.29 2.27 -4.90
CA SER A 188 19.87 3.38 -5.75
C SER A 188 18.60 4.03 -5.20
N SER A 189 18.77 5.26 -4.75
CA SER A 189 17.69 6.13 -4.26
C SER A 189 17.77 7.51 -4.91
N MET A 190 16.67 8.25 -4.84
CA MET A 190 16.57 9.66 -5.23
C MET A 190 16.04 10.46 -4.06
N GLN A 191 16.63 11.64 -3.85
CA GLN A 191 16.10 12.61 -2.92
C GLN A 191 14.91 13.34 -3.54
N ILE A 192 13.81 13.38 -2.79
CA ILE A 192 12.60 14.14 -3.13
C ILE A 192 12.21 15.04 -1.97
N ASP A 193 11.38 16.03 -2.22
CA ASP A 193 10.66 16.75 -1.18
C ASP A 193 9.36 16.00 -0.87
N LEU A 194 9.18 15.58 0.39
CA LEU A 194 7.97 14.93 0.87
C LEU A 194 7.52 15.59 2.17
N LEU A 195 6.40 16.26 2.16
CA LEU A 195 5.82 16.93 3.34
C LEU A 195 6.79 17.91 4.02
N GLY A 196 7.60 18.62 3.23
CA GLY A 196 8.62 19.55 3.73
C GLY A 196 9.92 18.92 4.21
N HIS A 197 10.08 17.59 4.07
CA HIS A 197 11.29 16.85 4.40
C HIS A 197 12.04 16.41 3.14
N LYS A 198 13.37 16.39 3.20
CA LYS A 198 14.21 15.78 2.18
C LYS A 198 14.21 14.25 2.40
N ALA A 199 13.39 13.55 1.64
CA ALA A 199 13.21 12.12 1.75
C ALA A 199 13.96 11.37 0.63
N HIS A 200 14.52 10.20 0.93
CA HIS A 200 15.14 9.32 -0.05
C HIS A 200 14.20 8.15 -0.38
N VAL A 201 13.92 7.95 -1.66
CA VAL A 201 13.01 6.91 -2.15
C VAL A 201 13.73 5.97 -3.13
N PRO A 202 13.39 4.67 -3.15
CA PRO A 202 14.04 3.71 -4.02
C PRO A 202 13.59 3.90 -5.47
N LEU A 203 14.51 3.74 -6.41
CA LEU A 203 14.29 3.98 -7.84
C LEU A 203 14.07 2.71 -8.66
N GLY A 204 14.35 1.53 -8.12
CA GLY A 204 14.47 0.31 -8.93
C GLY A 204 13.31 0.06 -9.88
N LEU A 205 12.07 0.12 -9.38
CA LEU A 205 10.89 -0.14 -10.21
C LEU A 205 10.58 1.01 -11.19
N LEU A 206 10.69 2.24 -10.74
CA LEU A 206 10.44 3.41 -11.58
C LEU A 206 11.49 3.51 -12.70
N ARG A 207 12.77 3.22 -12.40
CA ARG A 207 13.85 3.12 -13.40
C ARG A 207 13.55 2.03 -14.42
N LEU A 208 13.08 0.86 -13.97
CA LEU A 208 12.71 -0.23 -14.89
C LEU A 208 11.58 0.21 -15.83
N ALA A 209 10.57 0.92 -15.34
CA ALA A 209 9.47 1.43 -16.17
C ALA A 209 9.99 2.38 -17.24
N VAL A 210 10.87 3.33 -16.89
CA VAL A 210 11.48 4.26 -17.86
C VAL A 210 12.34 3.51 -18.88
N GLN A 211 13.22 2.61 -18.44
CA GLN A 211 14.11 1.86 -19.34
C GLN A 211 13.37 0.93 -20.29
N LYS A 212 12.26 0.34 -19.87
CA LYS A 212 11.44 -0.58 -20.65
C LYS A 212 10.27 0.10 -21.34
N GLN A 213 10.13 1.42 -21.19
CA GLN A 213 9.03 2.21 -21.74
C GLN A 213 7.66 1.62 -21.36
N LEU A 214 7.54 1.16 -20.10
CA LEU A 214 6.28 0.61 -19.59
C LEU A 214 5.33 1.76 -19.24
N PRO A 215 4.05 1.67 -19.61
CA PRO A 215 3.04 2.54 -19.04
C PRO A 215 3.00 2.38 -17.51
N VAL A 216 2.78 3.47 -16.80
CA VAL A 216 2.68 3.49 -15.34
C VAL A 216 1.25 3.82 -14.95
N THR A 217 0.68 2.96 -14.11
CA THR A 217 -0.59 3.21 -13.43
C THR A 217 -0.34 3.31 -11.93
N LEU A 218 -0.85 4.36 -11.30
CA LEU A 218 -0.79 4.55 -9.87
C LEU A 218 -2.19 4.37 -9.28
N PHE A 219 -2.31 3.64 -8.17
CA PHE A 219 -3.57 3.58 -7.44
C PHE A 219 -3.37 3.78 -5.93
N MET A 220 -4.41 4.33 -5.30
CA MET A 220 -4.51 4.47 -3.85
C MET A 220 -5.87 3.94 -3.38
N ALA A 221 -5.86 3.13 -2.32
CA ALA A 221 -7.06 2.51 -1.78
C ALA A 221 -7.42 3.12 -0.42
N GLY A 222 -8.15 4.22 -0.44
CA GLY A 222 -8.59 4.93 0.75
C GLY A 222 -9.83 4.32 1.41
N LEU A 223 -10.18 4.90 2.55
CA LEU A 223 -11.37 4.55 3.35
C LEU A 223 -12.14 5.82 3.69
N ASN A 224 -13.43 5.83 3.45
CA ASN A 224 -14.32 6.82 4.06
C ASN A 224 -14.53 6.45 5.55
N LEU A 225 -13.99 7.26 6.45
CA LEU A 225 -13.99 6.99 7.90
C LEU A 225 -15.36 7.17 8.56
N GLU A 226 -16.34 7.75 7.87
CA GLU A 226 -17.71 7.89 8.37
C GLU A 226 -18.56 6.66 8.02
N THR A 227 -18.46 6.21 6.77
CA THR A 227 -19.33 5.17 6.21
C THR A 227 -18.68 3.79 6.14
N GLY A 228 -17.35 3.70 6.21
CA GLY A 228 -16.59 2.45 6.01
C GLY A 228 -16.52 1.99 4.55
N GLN A 229 -16.90 2.84 3.61
CA GLN A 229 -16.81 2.55 2.18
C GLN A 229 -15.37 2.74 1.69
N ARG A 230 -14.83 1.77 0.93
CA ARG A 230 -13.51 1.89 0.31
C ARG A 230 -13.60 2.81 -0.90
N GLN A 231 -12.54 3.57 -1.11
CA GLN A 231 -12.44 4.52 -2.23
C GLN A 231 -11.15 4.23 -2.98
N TRP A 232 -11.25 3.84 -4.24
CA TRP A 232 -10.09 3.64 -5.09
C TRP A 232 -9.90 4.86 -5.98
N MET A 233 -8.67 5.33 -6.05
CA MET A 233 -8.23 6.35 -6.99
C MET A 233 -7.22 5.69 -7.92
N ILE A 234 -7.53 5.64 -9.22
CA ILE A 234 -6.71 5.00 -10.25
C ILE A 234 -6.30 6.07 -11.24
N HIS A 235 -5.00 6.25 -11.41
CA HIS A 235 -4.39 7.25 -12.26
C HIS A 235 -3.50 6.59 -13.31
N ASN A 236 -3.89 6.64 -14.57
CA ASN A 236 -3.09 6.18 -15.69
C ASN A 236 -2.11 7.28 -16.07
N LEU A 237 -0.87 7.19 -15.62
CA LEU A 237 0.16 8.22 -15.79
C LEU A 237 0.81 8.18 -17.17
N GLY A 238 0.71 7.04 -17.89
CA GLY A 238 1.32 6.86 -19.21
C GLY A 238 2.80 6.47 -19.16
N ILE A 239 3.51 6.71 -20.26
CA ILE A 239 4.93 6.34 -20.44
C ILE A 239 5.81 7.56 -20.16
N PHE A 240 6.85 7.39 -19.37
CA PHE A 240 7.83 8.42 -19.04
C PHE A 240 9.18 8.11 -19.67
N LYS A 241 9.87 9.17 -20.10
CA LYS A 241 11.28 9.10 -20.59
C LYS A 241 12.25 9.57 -19.52
N ASP A 242 11.79 10.34 -18.54
CA ASP A 242 12.60 10.92 -17.48
C ASP A 242 12.20 10.31 -16.13
N LEU A 243 13.21 9.75 -15.45
CA LEU A 243 13.03 9.09 -14.16
C LEU A 243 12.70 10.09 -13.04
N GLN A 244 13.27 11.29 -13.08
CA GLN A 244 13.02 12.31 -12.07
C GLN A 244 11.57 12.80 -12.18
N VAL A 245 11.10 13.05 -13.39
CA VAL A 245 9.71 13.47 -13.65
C VAL A 245 8.73 12.39 -13.19
N LEU A 246 8.97 11.10 -13.52
CA LEU A 246 8.13 10.01 -13.07
C LEU A 246 8.10 9.92 -11.55
N THR A 247 9.29 9.97 -10.91
CA THR A 247 9.39 9.86 -9.44
C THR A 247 8.65 11.01 -8.76
N SER A 248 8.93 12.24 -9.18
CA SER A 248 8.27 13.43 -8.60
C SER A 248 6.76 13.39 -8.80
N THR A 249 6.28 12.97 -9.99
CA THR A 249 4.85 12.82 -10.27
C THR A 249 4.21 11.79 -9.35
N ALA A 250 4.81 10.61 -9.21
CA ALA A 250 4.24 9.55 -8.36
C ALA A 250 4.16 9.98 -6.89
N PHE A 251 5.22 10.59 -6.35
CA PHE A 251 5.24 11.01 -4.95
C PHE A 251 4.41 12.27 -4.66
N LEU A 252 4.13 13.11 -5.67
CA LEU A 252 3.16 14.19 -5.55
C LEU A 252 1.74 13.64 -5.24
N TYR A 253 1.33 12.52 -5.84
CA TYR A 253 0.06 11.87 -5.50
C TYR A 253 0.06 11.34 -4.06
N LEU A 254 1.18 10.79 -3.58
CA LEU A 254 1.30 10.38 -2.17
C LEU A 254 1.15 11.58 -1.25
N GLU A 255 1.86 12.67 -1.51
CA GLU A 255 1.81 13.88 -0.70
C GLU A 255 0.41 14.51 -0.66
N GLN A 256 -0.26 14.60 -1.81
CA GLN A 256 -1.65 15.05 -1.90
C GLN A 256 -2.58 14.16 -1.07
N GLY A 257 -2.42 12.85 -1.17
CA GLY A 257 -3.18 11.89 -0.38
C GLY A 257 -2.95 12.07 1.12
N ILE A 258 -1.68 12.17 1.56
CA ILE A 258 -1.32 12.38 2.96
C ILE A 258 -1.89 13.72 3.46
N THR A 259 -1.79 14.79 2.67
CA THR A 259 -2.34 16.11 3.03
C THR A 259 -3.86 16.04 3.23
N ALA A 260 -4.57 15.31 2.35
CA ALA A 260 -6.02 15.13 2.47
C ALA A 260 -6.45 14.21 3.61
N THR A 261 -5.66 13.17 3.90
CA THR A 261 -5.99 12.16 4.92
C THR A 261 -4.71 11.62 5.60
N PRO A 262 -4.11 12.40 6.52
CA PRO A 262 -2.82 12.03 7.12
C PRO A 262 -2.83 10.67 7.85
N SER A 263 -3.99 10.25 8.37
CA SER A 263 -4.15 8.98 9.07
C SER A 263 -4.11 7.73 8.17
N ALA A 264 -4.21 7.89 6.85
CA ALA A 264 -4.26 6.78 5.91
C ALA A 264 -2.88 6.22 5.53
N TRP A 265 -1.81 7.00 5.62
CA TRP A 265 -0.46 6.54 5.30
C TRP A 265 0.13 5.69 6.42
N HIS A 266 0.57 4.48 6.09
CA HIS A 266 1.02 3.50 7.10
C HIS A 266 2.46 3.68 7.57
N LEU A 267 3.28 4.47 6.89
CA LEU A 267 4.72 4.54 7.16
C LEU A 267 5.19 5.76 7.97
N TRP A 268 4.29 6.42 8.69
CA TRP A 268 4.69 7.54 9.54
C TRP A 268 5.79 7.21 10.57
N SER A 269 5.76 6.01 11.15
CA SER A 269 6.81 5.55 12.06
C SER A 269 8.16 5.31 11.38
N GLU A 270 8.15 5.15 10.05
CA GLU A 270 9.34 4.91 9.24
C GLU A 270 9.96 6.20 8.68
N MET A 271 9.36 7.38 8.94
CA MET A 271 9.89 8.67 8.46
C MET A 271 11.39 8.87 8.70
N PRO A 272 11.97 8.50 9.86
CA PRO A 272 13.42 8.60 10.05
C PRO A 272 14.23 7.90 8.97
N ARG A 273 13.79 6.74 8.50
CA ARG A 273 14.46 5.94 7.48
C ARG A 273 14.38 6.54 6.07
N PHE A 274 13.41 7.41 5.83
CA PHE A 274 13.33 8.18 4.58
C PHE A 274 14.25 9.40 4.60
N ILE A 275 14.44 10.03 5.77
CA ILE A 275 15.17 11.30 5.91
C ILE A 275 16.66 11.07 6.11
N HIS A 276 17.04 10.08 6.93
CA HIS A 276 18.43 9.76 7.22
C HIS A 276 18.94 8.71 6.22
N LYS A 277 19.70 9.16 5.21
CA LYS A 277 20.56 8.23 4.49
C LYS A 277 21.61 7.75 5.50
N GLN A 278 21.69 6.43 5.79
CA GLN A 278 22.83 5.91 6.50
C GLN A 278 24.09 6.35 5.73
N GLN A 279 24.94 7.14 6.40
CA GLN A 279 26.28 7.39 5.91
C GLN A 279 27.04 6.08 6.11
N ASP A 280 27.31 5.38 5.02
CA ASP A 280 28.26 4.27 4.96
C ASP A 280 29.69 4.79 5.18
#